data_457d8b753214d9f58e37c380462b8aba
#
_entry.id   457d8b753214d9f58e37c380462b8aba
#
_cell.length_a   1.000
_cell.length_b   1.000
_cell.length_c   1.000
_cell.angle_alpha   90.00
_cell.angle_beta   90.00
_cell.angle_gamma   90.00
#
_symmetry.space_group_name_H-M   'P 1'
#
loop_
_entity.id
_entity.type
_entity.pdbx_description
1 polymer ?
#
loop_
_entity_poly.entity_id
_entity_poly.type
_entity_poly.pdbx_seq_one_letter_code
_entity_poly.pdbx_strand_id
1 'polypeptide(L)'
;MLSTPVSALTVLYDADCGLCVHLRNWLLRQPQLTPLRAVAAGSAAARRRFPELDHARTLREITVVGDRGQVWTGQAAWVVCLWALAEHRPRAHWLATPAGAPFVRATMLAAAKYRAARGPGTAGGPTPPAAAPESTAPCGEQCAAPG
;
A
#
# COMPACT_ATOMS: atom_id res chain seq x y z
N MET A 1 23.72 2.15 19.17
CA MET A 1 22.49 1.44 18.91
C MET A 1 22.38 1.10 17.46
N LEU A 2 22.52 -0.14 17.16
CA LEU A 2 22.46 -0.56 15.77
C LEU A 2 21.01 -0.89 15.46
N SER A 3 20.33 0.03 14.80
CA SER A 3 19.03 -0.28 14.22
C SER A 3 19.24 -1.33 13.16
N THR A 4 18.62 -2.46 13.35
CA THR A 4 18.65 -3.49 12.32
C THR A 4 17.95 -2.93 11.09
N PRO A 5 18.61 -2.92 9.95
CA PRO A 5 17.99 -2.37 8.75
C PRO A 5 16.78 -3.20 8.33
N VAL A 6 15.80 -2.49 7.80
CA VAL A 6 14.63 -3.14 7.23
C VAL A 6 15.03 -3.81 5.93
N SER A 7 14.75 -5.10 5.81
CA SER A 7 15.11 -5.87 4.62
C SER A 7 13.94 -6.08 3.66
N ALA A 8 12.72 -5.92 4.13
CA ALA A 8 11.54 -6.07 3.30
C ALA A 8 10.37 -5.31 3.92
N LEU A 9 9.47 -4.86 3.07
CA LEU A 9 8.29 -4.10 3.49
C LEU A 9 7.03 -4.76 2.93
N THR A 10 5.97 -4.73 3.71
CA THR A 10 4.65 -5.17 3.26
C THR A 10 3.70 -3.99 3.29
N VAL A 11 3.10 -3.69 2.14
CA VAL A 11 2.12 -2.60 2.01
C VAL A 11 0.73 -3.19 2.11
N LEU A 12 -0.05 -2.69 3.05
CA LEU A 12 -1.46 -3.06 3.19
C LEU A 12 -2.28 -2.01 2.46
N TYR A 13 -2.95 -2.41 1.40
CA TYR A 13 -3.71 -1.52 0.54
C TYR A 13 -5.18 -1.91 0.52
N ASP A 14 -6.04 -0.94 0.28
CA ASP A 14 -7.47 -1.18 0.16
C ASP A 14 -7.77 -1.74 -1.24
N ALA A 15 -8.13 -3.00 -1.30
CA ALA A 15 -8.38 -3.69 -2.58
C ALA A 15 -9.66 -3.20 -3.27
N ASP A 16 -10.57 -2.57 -2.52
CA ASP A 16 -11.80 -2.04 -3.07
C ASP A 16 -11.66 -0.60 -3.56
N CYS A 17 -10.50 0.00 -3.37
CA CYS A 17 -10.22 1.36 -3.79
C CYS A 17 -9.40 1.33 -5.08
N GLY A 18 -9.99 1.78 -6.19
CA GLY A 18 -9.30 1.78 -7.49
C GLY A 18 -7.99 2.56 -7.47
N LEU A 19 -7.97 3.69 -6.80
CA LEU A 19 -6.74 4.48 -6.67
C LEU A 19 -5.66 3.71 -5.92
N CYS A 20 -6.04 3.04 -4.84
CA CYS A 20 -5.09 2.27 -4.02
C CYS A 20 -4.51 1.09 -4.81
N VAL A 21 -5.34 0.42 -5.59
CA VAL A 21 -4.90 -0.68 -6.45
C VAL A 21 -3.94 -0.15 -7.53
N HIS A 22 -4.27 0.99 -8.12
CA HIS A 22 -3.41 1.61 -9.13
C HIS A 22 -2.04 1.97 -8.55
N LEU A 23 -2.02 2.57 -7.38
CA LEU A 23 -0.78 2.95 -6.72
C LEU A 23 0.03 1.72 -6.31
N ARG A 24 -0.64 0.67 -5.82
CA ARG A 24 0.01 -0.59 -5.52
C ARG A 24 0.71 -1.15 -6.76
N ASN A 25 0.01 -1.18 -7.88
CA ASN A 25 0.57 -1.70 -9.13
C ASN A 25 1.76 -0.87 -9.59
N TRP A 26 1.66 0.46 -9.46
CA TRP A 26 2.76 1.34 -9.79
C TRP A 26 3.98 1.07 -8.92
N LEU A 27 3.78 0.96 -7.61
CA LEU A 27 4.87 0.68 -6.67
C LEU A 27 5.59 -0.62 -7.00
N LEU A 28 4.83 -1.66 -7.31
CA LEU A 28 5.42 -2.98 -7.56
C LEU A 28 6.18 -3.05 -8.88
N ARG A 29 5.89 -2.15 -9.81
CA ARG A 29 6.60 -2.09 -11.09
C ARG A 29 7.89 -1.28 -11.02
N GLN A 30 8.10 -0.51 -9.98
CA GLN A 30 9.31 0.32 -9.86
C GLN A 30 10.51 -0.52 -9.46
N PRO A 31 11.73 -0.11 -9.89
CA PRO A 31 12.95 -0.72 -9.36
C PRO A 31 13.02 -0.52 -7.85
N GLN A 32 13.22 -1.60 -7.12
CA GLN A 32 13.15 -1.58 -5.67
C GLN A 32 14.52 -1.82 -5.05
N LEU A 33 14.93 -0.95 -4.14
CA LEU A 33 16.11 -1.17 -3.31
C LEU A 33 15.76 -2.03 -2.10
N THR A 34 14.56 -1.85 -1.58
CA THR A 34 14.02 -2.69 -0.51
C THR A 34 12.78 -3.37 -1.07
N PRO A 35 12.72 -4.71 -1.06
CA PRO A 35 11.59 -5.42 -1.63
C PRO A 35 10.26 -5.00 -1.01
N LEU A 36 9.30 -4.71 -1.87
CA LEU A 36 7.93 -4.38 -1.48
C LEU A 36 7.01 -5.55 -1.81
N ARG A 37 6.20 -5.91 -0.85
CA ARG A 37 5.12 -6.88 -1.04
C ARG A 37 3.80 -6.18 -0.76
N ALA A 38 2.75 -6.63 -1.41
CA ALA A 38 1.43 -6.04 -1.22
C ALA A 38 0.46 -7.10 -0.69
N VAL A 39 -0.32 -6.71 0.31
CA VAL A 39 -1.36 -7.57 0.87
C VAL A 39 -2.62 -6.73 1.00
N ALA A 40 -3.76 -7.28 0.62
CA ALA A 40 -5.01 -6.57 0.74
C ALA A 40 -5.37 -6.36 2.21
N ALA A 41 -5.63 -5.11 2.57
CA ALA A 41 -6.02 -4.76 3.93
C ALA A 41 -7.33 -5.46 4.29
N GLY A 42 -7.43 -5.90 5.53
CA GLY A 42 -8.62 -6.58 6.02
C GLY A 42 -8.84 -8.00 5.50
N SER A 43 -7.95 -8.47 4.63
CA SER A 43 -8.07 -9.82 4.09
C SER A 43 -7.70 -10.88 5.12
N ALA A 44 -8.06 -12.13 4.83
CA ALA A 44 -7.66 -13.24 5.68
C ALA A 44 -6.13 -13.35 5.78
N ALA A 45 -5.43 -13.11 4.67
CA ALA A 45 -3.97 -13.12 4.67
C ALA A 45 -3.40 -12.04 5.59
N ALA A 46 -3.97 -10.84 5.54
CA ALA A 46 -3.52 -9.74 6.40
C ALA A 46 -3.73 -10.09 7.87
N ARG A 47 -4.88 -10.66 8.20
CA ARG A 47 -5.21 -11.04 9.59
C ARG A 47 -4.30 -12.13 10.11
N ARG A 48 -3.94 -13.08 9.25
CA ARG A 48 -3.03 -14.16 9.65
C ARG A 48 -1.61 -13.66 9.83
N ARG A 49 -1.15 -12.79 8.95
CA ARG A 49 0.24 -12.32 8.99
C ARG A 49 0.47 -11.26 10.04
N PHE A 50 -0.52 -10.45 10.31
CA PHE A 50 -0.41 -9.31 11.21
C PHE A 50 -1.59 -9.27 12.19
N PRO A 51 -1.70 -10.26 13.07
CA PRO A 51 -2.87 -10.34 13.96
C PRO A 51 -2.97 -9.17 14.95
N GLU A 52 -1.86 -8.48 15.20
CA GLU A 52 -1.85 -7.35 16.14
C GLU A 52 -2.38 -6.07 15.53
N LEU A 53 -2.54 -5.99 14.22
CA LEU A 53 -2.98 -4.75 13.58
C LEU A 53 -4.49 -4.55 13.69
N ASP A 54 -4.86 -3.27 13.78
CA ASP A 54 -6.26 -2.89 13.64
C ASP A 54 -6.62 -2.91 12.15
N HIS A 55 -7.24 -4.00 11.73
CA HIS A 55 -7.53 -4.22 10.31
C HIS A 55 -8.59 -3.26 9.78
N ALA A 56 -9.49 -2.77 10.62
CA ALA A 56 -10.44 -1.74 10.20
C ALA A 56 -9.70 -0.44 9.87
N ARG A 57 -8.69 -0.12 10.64
CA ARG A 57 -7.88 1.08 10.39
C ARG A 57 -7.05 0.95 9.13
N THR A 58 -6.51 -0.24 8.86
CA THR A 58 -5.70 -0.44 7.64
C THR A 58 -6.53 -0.29 6.37
N LEU A 59 -7.84 -0.39 6.45
CA LEU A 59 -8.73 -0.11 5.33
C LEU A 59 -8.94 1.39 5.10
N ARG A 60 -8.72 2.21 6.13
CA ARG A 60 -8.94 3.65 6.05
C ARG A 60 -7.69 4.43 5.67
N GLU A 61 -6.54 3.92 6.06
CA GLU A 61 -5.28 4.59 5.73
C GLU A 61 -4.22 3.56 5.37
N ILE A 62 -3.33 3.96 4.47
CA ILE A 62 -2.25 3.08 4.06
C ILE A 62 -1.37 2.71 5.25
N THR A 63 -1.01 1.44 5.32
CA THR A 63 -0.15 0.91 6.38
C THR A 63 0.98 0.11 5.74
N VAL A 64 2.19 0.32 6.22
CA VAL A 64 3.36 -0.44 5.78
C VAL A 64 3.98 -1.10 6.99
N VAL A 65 4.30 -2.37 6.86
CA VAL A 65 4.91 -3.15 7.94
C VAL A 65 6.28 -3.61 7.48
N GLY A 66 7.28 -3.34 8.30
CA GLY A 66 8.62 -3.84 8.06
C GLY A 66 8.77 -5.27 8.56
N ASP A 67 9.78 -5.95 8.05
CA ASP A 67 10.07 -7.35 8.39
C ASP A 67 10.50 -7.54 9.84
N ARG A 68 10.73 -6.47 10.56
CA ARG A 68 11.08 -6.50 11.99
C ARG A 68 9.95 -6.00 12.88
N GLY A 69 8.74 -5.88 12.34
CA GLY A 69 7.59 -5.44 13.11
C GLY A 69 7.39 -3.93 13.16
N GLN A 70 8.19 -3.16 12.44
CA GLN A 70 7.97 -1.72 12.36
C GLN A 70 6.67 -1.44 11.59
N VAL A 71 5.94 -0.44 12.03
CA VAL A 71 4.66 -0.08 11.40
C VAL A 71 4.66 1.41 11.09
N TRP A 72 4.34 1.75 9.85
CA TRP A 72 4.17 3.13 9.42
C TRP A 72 2.76 3.29 8.86
N THR A 73 2.11 4.39 9.16
CA THR A 73 0.75 4.67 8.68
C THR A 73 0.69 6.07 8.07
N GLY A 74 -0.30 6.27 7.19
CA GLY A 74 -0.56 7.59 6.61
C GLY A 74 0.62 8.15 5.85
N GLN A 75 1.01 9.36 6.20
CA GLN A 75 2.11 10.06 5.52
C GLN A 75 3.42 9.30 5.60
N ALA A 76 3.73 8.78 6.77
CA ALA A 76 4.97 8.05 6.98
C ALA A 76 5.02 6.78 6.11
N ALA A 77 3.90 6.12 5.94
CA ALA A 77 3.82 4.94 5.09
C ALA A 77 4.16 5.26 3.64
N TRP A 78 3.65 6.37 3.12
CA TRP A 78 3.96 6.79 1.75
C TRP A 78 5.44 7.13 1.58
N VAL A 79 6.02 7.85 2.55
CA VAL A 79 7.44 8.20 2.50
C VAL A 79 8.28 6.93 2.51
N VAL A 80 7.91 5.95 3.33
CA VAL A 80 8.65 4.67 3.40
C VAL A 80 8.53 3.90 2.09
N CYS A 81 7.37 3.92 1.46
CA CYS A 81 7.21 3.31 0.14
C CYS A 81 8.16 3.92 -0.89
N LEU A 82 8.21 5.25 -0.94
CA LEU A 82 9.12 5.94 -1.88
C LEU A 82 10.58 5.68 -1.53
N TRP A 83 10.89 5.59 -0.25
CA TRP A 83 12.25 5.28 0.22
C TRP A 83 12.69 3.91 -0.27
N ALA A 84 11.77 2.97 -0.39
CA ALA A 84 12.09 1.62 -0.87
C ALA A 84 12.43 1.58 -2.36
N LEU A 85 12.07 2.60 -3.11
CA LEU A 85 12.25 2.64 -4.56
C LEU A 85 13.57 3.29 -4.93
N ALA A 86 14.28 2.70 -5.89
CA ALA A 86 15.62 3.18 -6.28
C ALA A 86 15.58 4.62 -6.79
N GLU A 87 14.64 4.93 -7.66
CA GLU A 87 14.61 6.24 -8.29
C GLU A 87 13.96 7.31 -7.42
N HIS A 88 13.21 6.91 -6.40
CA HIS A 88 12.45 7.84 -5.58
C HIS A 88 13.00 8.02 -4.18
N ARG A 89 14.04 7.27 -3.81
CA ARG A 89 14.62 7.38 -2.48
C ARG A 89 15.10 8.80 -2.14
N PRO A 90 15.74 9.53 -3.03
CA PRO A 90 16.13 10.92 -2.72
C PRO A 90 14.92 11.80 -2.41
N ARG A 91 13.83 11.61 -3.14
CA ARG A 91 12.59 12.35 -2.86
C ARG A 91 12.00 11.98 -1.51
N ALA A 92 12.08 10.69 -1.16
CA ALA A 92 11.60 10.25 0.15
C ALA A 92 12.36 10.93 1.28
N HIS A 93 13.68 11.05 1.15
CA HIS A 93 14.48 11.75 2.15
C HIS A 93 14.04 13.20 2.29
N TRP A 94 13.82 13.88 1.17
CA TRP A 94 13.36 15.26 1.21
C TRP A 94 11.95 15.38 1.81
N LEU A 95 11.04 14.49 1.40
CA LEU A 95 9.66 14.51 1.92
C LEU A 95 9.58 14.20 3.41
N ALA A 96 10.58 13.53 3.94
CA ALA A 96 10.64 13.27 5.38
C ALA A 96 11.09 14.49 6.17
N THR A 97 11.60 15.52 5.50
CA THR A 97 12.02 16.75 6.18
C THR A 97 10.82 17.67 6.44
N PRO A 98 10.96 18.64 7.35
CA PRO A 98 9.89 19.62 7.56
C PRO A 98 9.51 20.38 6.29
N ALA A 99 10.46 20.61 5.38
CA ALA A 99 10.18 21.31 4.12
C ALA A 99 9.29 20.48 3.20
N GLY A 100 9.42 19.17 3.22
CA GLY A 100 8.63 18.28 2.38
C GLY A 100 7.27 17.91 2.98
N ALA A 101 7.11 18.03 4.28
CA ALA A 101 5.89 17.61 4.96
C ALA A 101 4.60 18.22 4.40
N PRO A 102 4.54 19.51 4.06
CA PRO A 102 3.31 20.08 3.47
C PRO A 102 2.90 19.43 2.16
N PHE A 103 3.88 19.01 1.35
CA PHE A 103 3.58 18.33 0.07
C PHE A 103 2.97 16.96 0.31
N VAL A 104 3.51 16.20 1.26
CA VAL A 104 2.94 14.90 1.61
C VAL A 104 1.51 15.08 2.11
N ARG A 105 1.32 16.06 3.00
CA ARG A 105 0.00 16.33 3.57
C ARG A 105 -1.02 16.72 2.50
N ALA A 106 -0.62 17.60 1.58
CA ALA A 106 -1.50 18.04 0.50
C ALA A 106 -1.89 16.87 -0.40
N THR A 107 -0.95 16.01 -0.74
CA THR A 107 -1.21 14.84 -1.56
C THR A 107 -2.16 13.87 -0.86
N MET A 108 -1.96 13.66 0.43
CA MET A 108 -2.82 12.78 1.21
C MET A 108 -4.26 13.32 1.29
N LEU A 109 -4.40 14.63 1.47
CA LEU A 109 -5.71 15.25 1.51
C LEU A 109 -6.41 15.15 0.16
N ALA A 110 -5.69 15.34 -0.92
CA ALA A 110 -6.25 15.20 -2.27
C ALA A 110 -6.72 13.77 -2.51
N ALA A 111 -5.93 12.80 -2.11
CA ALA A 111 -6.30 11.39 -2.25
C ALA A 111 -7.54 11.05 -1.41
N ALA A 112 -7.60 11.57 -0.19
CA ALA A 112 -8.74 11.36 0.69
C ALA A 112 -10.02 11.97 0.10
N LYS A 113 -9.93 13.17 -0.45
CA LYS A 113 -11.06 13.81 -1.11
C LYS A 113 -11.51 13.03 -2.33
N TYR A 114 -10.56 12.54 -3.11
CA TYR A 114 -10.87 11.73 -4.28
C TYR A 114 -11.63 10.46 -3.87
N ARG A 115 -11.19 9.78 -2.85
CA ARG A 115 -11.85 8.57 -2.35
C ARG A 115 -13.25 8.87 -1.82
N ALA A 116 -13.39 9.97 -1.08
CA ALA A 116 -14.69 10.38 -0.54
C ALA A 116 -15.67 10.73 -1.65
N ALA A 117 -15.21 11.42 -2.68
CA ALA A 117 -16.06 11.80 -3.81
C ALA A 117 -16.54 10.58 -4.58
N ARG A 118 -15.75 9.53 -4.62
CA ARG A 118 -16.13 8.28 -5.28
C ARG A 118 -17.10 7.45 -4.46
N GLY A 119 -17.09 7.64 -3.15
CA GLY A 119 -17.93 6.87 -2.24
C GLY A 119 -17.47 5.43 -2.07
N PRO A 120 -17.90 4.80 -0.99
CA PRO A 120 -17.55 3.41 -0.74
C PRO A 120 -18.32 2.52 -1.71
N GLY A 121 -17.60 1.66 -2.37
CA GLY A 121 -18.25 0.68 -3.23
C GLY A 121 -18.84 1.24 -4.50
N THR A 122 -18.64 2.49 -4.81
CA THR A 122 -18.99 2.97 -6.12
C THR A 122 -17.96 2.42 -7.07
N ALA A 123 -18.13 1.20 -7.33
CA ALA A 123 -17.43 0.59 -8.43
C ALA A 123 -17.77 1.27 -9.73
N GLY A 124 -18.65 2.26 -9.66
CA GLY A 124 -19.05 2.96 -10.85
C GLY A 124 -18.00 3.84 -11.45
N GLY A 125 -16.88 4.01 -10.81
CA GLY A 125 -15.79 4.65 -11.48
C GLY A 125 -15.41 3.83 -12.70
N PRO A 126 -14.77 4.45 -13.67
CA PRO A 126 -14.26 3.70 -14.81
C PRO A 126 -13.34 2.65 -14.28
N THR A 127 -13.90 1.58 -13.96
CA THR A 127 -13.15 0.40 -13.60
C THR A 127 -12.27 0.13 -14.79
N PRO A 128 -11.02 0.02 -14.61
CA PRO A 128 -10.21 -0.55 -15.65
C PRO A 128 -10.76 -1.92 -15.85
N PRO A 129 -11.50 -2.09 -16.89
CA PRO A 129 -12.37 -3.24 -16.95
C PRO A 129 -11.63 -4.52 -17.00
N ALA A 130 -10.52 -4.44 -17.54
CA ALA A 130 -9.93 -5.67 -17.98
C ALA A 130 -9.17 -6.40 -16.93
N ALA A 131 -8.61 -5.68 -16.05
CA ALA A 131 -7.62 -6.32 -15.21
C ALA A 131 -8.23 -7.24 -14.19
N ALA A 132 -9.34 -6.83 -13.71
CA ALA A 132 -9.87 -7.49 -12.56
C ALA A 132 -10.27 -8.94 -12.79
N PRO A 133 -11.02 -9.19 -13.78
CA PRO A 133 -11.60 -10.53 -13.86
C PRO A 133 -10.59 -11.61 -14.08
N GLU A 134 -9.70 -11.36 -14.95
CA GLU A 134 -8.84 -12.48 -15.29
C GLU A 134 -7.82 -12.79 -14.23
N SER A 135 -7.39 -11.80 -13.53
CA SER A 135 -6.36 -12.07 -12.55
C SER A 135 -6.90 -12.87 -11.39
N THR A 136 -8.13 -12.60 -11.05
CA THR A 136 -8.66 -13.24 -9.88
C THR A 136 -9.14 -14.63 -10.11
N ALA A 137 -9.85 -14.82 -11.18
CA ALA A 137 -10.49 -16.09 -11.36
C ALA A 137 -9.53 -17.27 -11.40
N PRO A 138 -8.60 -17.27 -12.31
CA PRO A 138 -7.72 -18.43 -12.40
C PRO A 138 -6.78 -18.56 -11.23
N CYS A 139 -6.27 -17.46 -10.77
CA CYS A 139 -5.31 -17.55 -9.68
C CYS A 139 -5.94 -18.02 -8.39
N GLY A 140 -7.12 -17.56 -8.13
CA GLY A 140 -7.81 -17.95 -6.92
C GLY A 140 -8.03 -19.43 -6.84
N GLU A 141 -8.48 -19.97 -7.91
CA GLU A 141 -8.78 -21.41 -7.96
C GLU A 141 -7.53 -22.25 -7.89
N GLN A 142 -6.56 -21.86 -8.66
CA GLN A 142 -5.33 -22.63 -8.68
C GLN A 142 -4.59 -22.58 -7.38
N CYS A 143 -4.62 -21.45 -6.72
CA CYS A 143 -3.95 -21.37 -5.43
C CYS A 143 -4.66 -22.20 -4.38
N ALA A 144 -5.92 -22.42 -4.56
CA ALA A 144 -6.68 -23.24 -3.65
C ALA A 144 -6.53 -24.73 -3.93
N ALA A 145 -6.25 -25.04 -5.15
CA ALA A 145 -6.25 -26.41 -5.60
C ALA A 145 -5.24 -27.31 -4.90
N PRO A 146 -4.02 -26.97 -4.80
CA PRO A 146 -3.07 -27.88 -4.20
C PRO A 146 -3.28 -27.95 -2.70
N GLY A 147 -4.09 -28.80 -2.31
CA GLY A 147 -4.27 -29.07 -0.91
C GLY A 147 -3.05 -29.78 -0.33
#